data_d572bfbb8cf7e54e874a3412ffc8581c
#
_entry.id   d572bfbb8cf7e54e874a3412ffc8581c
#
_cell.length_a   1.000
_cell.length_b   1.000
_cell.length_c   1.000
_cell.angle_alpha   90.00
_cell.angle_beta   90.00
_cell.angle_gamma   90.00
#
_symmetry.space_group_name_H-M   'P 1'
#
loop_
_entity.id
_entity.type
_entity.pdbx_description
1 polymer ?
#
loop_
_entity_poly.entity_id
_entity_poly.type
_entity_poly.pdbx_seq_one_letter_code
_entity_poly.pdbx_strand_id
1 'polypeptide(L)'
;YAFLAVFWGGAVSRLFHWKGAVGKILSLILALSLTITGIYDFAVILKDNDSGHRVSVNLNSGLTSWLAENLKKDDLILTPEYSINEVTMSGVMMYLGWPYYAWSAGYDTYYRAARAVEIYTTASAQVLKETVEEEQITYILFEEGMKFEEKECREDVIADTYPLVYQSDDGRIRIYGTKE
;
A
#
# COMPACT_ATOMS: atom_id res chain seq x y z
N TYR A 1 16.78 14.50 5.96
CA TYR A 1 16.25 15.79 5.49
C TYR A 1 16.08 16.82 6.64
N ALA A 2 15.56 16.45 7.81
CA ALA A 2 15.34 17.39 8.93
C ALA A 2 16.63 18.10 9.38
N PHE A 3 17.77 17.39 9.49
CA PHE A 3 19.05 17.97 9.83
C PHE A 3 19.53 18.99 8.80
N LEU A 4 19.34 18.71 7.51
CA LEU A 4 19.70 19.63 6.43
C LEU A 4 18.86 20.91 6.51
N ALA A 5 17.57 20.83 6.83
CA ALA A 5 16.72 22.00 6.99
C ALA A 5 17.21 22.92 8.12
N VAL A 6 17.66 22.37 9.25
CA VAL A 6 18.23 23.12 10.36
C VAL A 6 19.53 23.83 9.95
N PHE A 7 20.43 23.13 9.26
CA PHE A 7 21.67 23.71 8.76
C PHE A 7 21.43 24.88 7.79
N TRP A 8 20.52 24.69 6.83
CA TRP A 8 20.16 25.71 5.85
C TRP A 8 19.46 26.90 6.51
N GLY A 9 18.55 26.66 7.44
CA GLY A 9 17.91 27.72 8.23
C GLY A 9 18.95 28.54 9.00
N GLY A 10 19.93 27.90 9.61
CA GLY A 10 21.05 28.56 10.28
C GLY A 10 21.93 29.39 9.34
N ALA A 11 22.22 28.89 8.15
CA ALA A 11 22.99 29.60 7.13
C ALA A 11 22.26 30.86 6.63
N VAL A 12 20.96 30.73 6.30
CA VAL A 12 20.11 31.87 5.88
C VAL A 12 20.04 32.92 6.99
N SER A 13 19.80 32.52 8.24
CA SER A 13 19.77 33.43 9.39
C SER A 13 21.09 34.18 9.60
N ARG A 14 22.22 33.46 9.48
CA ARG A 14 23.56 34.05 9.64
C ARG A 14 23.87 35.06 8.54
N LEU A 15 23.48 34.76 7.28
CA LEU A 15 23.59 35.69 6.16
C LEU A 15 22.71 36.93 6.36
N PHE A 16 21.50 36.75 6.85
CA PHE A 16 20.56 37.85 7.09
C PHE A 16 21.12 38.91 8.12
N HIS A 17 21.83 38.42 9.12
CA HIS A 17 22.47 39.25 10.14
C HIS A 17 23.87 39.74 9.77
N TRP A 18 24.38 39.33 8.60
CA TRP A 18 25.71 39.74 8.15
C TRP A 18 25.62 41.05 7.36
N LYS A 19 26.40 42.03 7.76
CA LYS A 19 26.66 43.33 7.10
C LYS A 19 25.56 43.89 6.17
N GLY A 20 24.58 44.57 6.75
CA GLY A 20 23.71 45.54 6.04
C GLY A 20 22.80 44.94 4.95
N ALA A 21 22.56 45.73 3.91
CA ALA A 21 21.61 45.34 2.83
C ALA A 21 22.06 44.15 2.02
N VAL A 22 23.36 43.98 1.81
CA VAL A 22 23.93 42.88 1.01
C VAL A 22 23.65 41.50 1.63
N GLY A 23 23.82 41.37 2.96
CA GLY A 23 23.52 40.12 3.66
C GLY A 23 22.04 39.74 3.56
N LYS A 24 21.15 40.72 3.65
CA LYS A 24 19.70 40.51 3.50
C LYS A 24 19.31 40.07 2.11
N ILE A 25 19.89 40.69 1.08
CA ILE A 25 19.64 40.29 -0.33
C ILE A 25 20.13 38.87 -0.59
N LEU A 26 21.36 38.55 -0.16
CA LEU A 26 21.91 37.19 -0.32
C LEU A 26 21.13 36.12 0.42
N SER A 27 20.67 36.44 1.64
CA SER A 27 19.81 35.51 2.41
C SER A 27 18.47 35.26 1.73
N LEU A 28 17.85 36.27 1.14
CA LEU A 28 16.62 36.17 0.39
C LEU A 28 16.80 35.31 -0.88
N ILE A 29 17.87 35.57 -1.66
CA ILE A 29 18.19 34.78 -2.85
C ILE A 29 18.41 33.31 -2.46
N LEU A 30 19.17 33.05 -1.40
CA LEU A 30 19.42 31.70 -0.93
C LEU A 30 18.11 31.00 -0.47
N ALA A 31 17.28 31.68 0.30
CA ALA A 31 15.98 31.15 0.73
C ALA A 31 15.09 30.80 -0.47
N LEU A 32 14.96 31.70 -1.43
CA LEU A 32 14.18 31.47 -2.65
C LEU A 32 14.74 30.30 -3.48
N SER A 33 16.06 30.22 -3.66
CA SER A 33 16.66 29.13 -4.43
C SER A 33 16.48 27.75 -3.79
N LEU A 34 16.46 27.69 -2.44
CA LEU A 34 16.21 26.44 -1.72
C LEU A 34 14.73 26.01 -1.74
N THR A 35 13.81 26.96 -1.91
CA THR A 35 12.36 26.65 -1.93
C THR A 35 11.81 26.43 -3.34
N ILE A 36 12.51 26.89 -4.39
CA ILE A 36 11.99 26.86 -5.77
C ILE A 36 11.74 25.44 -6.27
N THR A 37 12.62 24.50 -5.92
CA THR A 37 12.47 23.07 -6.26
C THR A 37 11.24 22.46 -5.58
N GLY A 38 11.04 22.76 -4.29
CA GLY A 38 9.86 22.29 -3.56
C GLY A 38 8.56 22.87 -4.11
N ILE A 39 8.57 24.13 -4.54
CA ILE A 39 7.40 24.76 -5.20
C ILE A 39 7.13 24.09 -6.55
N TYR A 40 8.19 23.81 -7.31
CA TYR A 40 8.06 23.11 -8.59
C TYR A 40 7.50 21.69 -8.41
N ASP A 41 8.07 20.91 -7.48
CA ASP A 41 7.60 19.56 -7.17
C ASP A 41 6.14 19.58 -6.71
N PHE A 42 5.76 20.55 -5.87
CA PHE A 42 4.36 20.71 -5.46
C PHE A 42 3.43 21.01 -6.65
N ALA A 43 3.86 21.88 -7.57
CA ALA A 43 3.08 22.19 -8.77
C ALA A 43 2.95 20.98 -9.70
N VAL A 44 3.99 20.16 -9.84
CA VAL A 44 3.95 18.90 -10.59
C VAL A 44 2.97 17.92 -9.96
N ILE A 45 3.06 17.71 -8.64
CA ILE A 45 2.14 16.83 -7.91
C ILE A 45 0.69 17.28 -8.05
N LEU A 46 0.42 18.59 -7.98
CA LEU A 46 -0.94 19.12 -8.18
C LEU A 46 -1.43 18.85 -9.60
N LYS A 47 -0.58 19.04 -10.61
CA LYS A 47 -0.92 18.78 -12.00
C LYS A 47 -1.18 17.30 -12.27
N ASP A 48 -0.33 16.42 -11.73
CA ASP A 48 -0.49 14.98 -11.89
C ASP A 48 -1.76 14.47 -11.19
N ASN A 49 -2.09 15.02 -10.02
CA ASN A 49 -3.34 14.72 -9.34
C ASN A 49 -4.59 15.18 -10.09
N ASP A 50 -4.50 16.21 -10.92
CA ASP A 50 -5.61 16.66 -11.77
C ASP A 50 -5.77 15.82 -13.04
N SER A 51 -4.74 15.10 -13.48
CA SER A 51 -4.69 14.36 -14.74
C SER A 51 -5.31 12.95 -14.73
N GLY A 52 -6.16 12.63 -13.76
CA GLY A 52 -6.89 11.34 -13.71
C GLY A 52 -6.12 10.19 -13.05
N HIS A 53 -4.95 10.46 -12.48
CA HIS A 53 -4.18 9.46 -11.72
C HIS A 53 -4.60 9.37 -10.24
N ARG A 54 -5.76 9.90 -9.90
CA ARG A 54 -6.29 9.82 -8.53
C ARG A 54 -6.84 8.43 -8.27
N VAL A 55 -6.32 7.78 -7.24
CA VAL A 55 -6.97 6.63 -6.63
C VAL A 55 -7.91 7.15 -5.55
N SER A 56 -9.20 6.86 -5.69
CA SER A 56 -10.20 7.20 -4.68
C SER A 56 -10.62 5.90 -3.96
N VAL A 57 -10.46 5.88 -2.65
CA VAL A 57 -10.84 4.75 -1.81
C VAL A 57 -12.02 5.17 -0.93
N ASN A 58 -13.12 4.41 -0.99
CA ASN A 58 -14.30 4.68 -0.18
C ASN A 58 -14.19 4.01 1.18
N LEU A 59 -13.74 4.74 2.18
CA LEU A 59 -13.61 4.22 3.54
C LEU A 59 -14.94 4.03 4.29
N ASN A 60 -16.07 4.41 3.69
CA ASN A 60 -17.40 4.13 4.20
C ASN A 60 -18.11 3.03 3.41
N SER A 61 -17.35 2.16 2.74
CA SER A 61 -17.90 1.00 2.01
C SER A 61 -18.35 -0.11 2.95
N GLY A 62 -19.20 -1.01 2.44
CA GLY A 62 -19.57 -2.24 3.14
C GLY A 62 -18.36 -3.12 3.45
N LEU A 63 -17.35 -3.12 2.56
CA LEU A 63 -16.11 -3.83 2.78
C LEU A 63 -15.35 -3.29 4.00
N THR A 64 -15.18 -1.96 4.10
CA THR A 64 -14.49 -1.34 5.25
C THR A 64 -15.19 -1.66 6.57
N SER A 65 -16.53 -1.58 6.59
CA SER A 65 -17.33 -1.92 7.78
C SER A 65 -17.14 -3.38 8.16
N TRP A 66 -17.23 -4.29 7.18
CA TRP A 66 -17.06 -5.71 7.40
C TRP A 66 -15.66 -6.05 7.93
N LEU A 67 -14.61 -5.45 7.36
CA LEU A 67 -13.23 -5.63 7.82
C LEU A 67 -13.05 -5.18 9.29
N ALA A 68 -13.60 -4.02 9.64
CA ALA A 68 -13.52 -3.48 11.00
C ALA A 68 -14.27 -4.34 12.04
N GLU A 69 -15.36 -4.97 11.65
CA GLU A 69 -16.19 -5.80 12.54
C GLU A 69 -15.66 -7.23 12.69
N ASN A 70 -15.07 -7.79 11.65
CA ASN A 70 -14.75 -9.21 11.57
C ASN A 70 -13.27 -9.54 11.71
N LEU A 71 -12.34 -8.64 11.31
CA LEU A 71 -10.91 -8.91 11.43
C LEU A 71 -10.38 -8.43 12.79
N LYS A 72 -9.62 -9.30 13.44
CA LYS A 72 -8.92 -9.03 14.69
C LYS A 72 -7.46 -8.64 14.40
N LYS A 73 -6.78 -8.13 15.43
CA LYS A 73 -5.39 -7.68 15.33
C LYS A 73 -4.42 -8.74 14.81
N ASP A 74 -4.69 -10.00 15.11
CA ASP A 74 -3.82 -11.13 14.75
C ASP A 74 -4.27 -11.84 13.47
N ASP A 75 -5.31 -11.33 12.81
CA ASP A 75 -5.75 -11.86 11.53
C ASP A 75 -4.88 -11.33 10.39
N LEU A 76 -4.56 -12.21 9.46
CA LEU A 76 -3.72 -11.93 8.32
C LEU A 76 -4.50 -12.15 7.01
N ILE A 77 -4.72 -11.09 6.25
CA ILE A 77 -5.42 -11.17 4.98
C ILE A 77 -4.46 -11.19 3.80
N LEU A 78 -4.60 -12.18 2.93
CA LEU A 78 -3.92 -12.21 1.63
C LEU A 78 -4.71 -11.36 0.63
N THR A 79 -4.03 -10.43 -0.02
CA THR A 79 -4.57 -9.55 -1.07
C THR A 79 -3.73 -9.65 -2.34
N PRO A 80 -4.26 -9.26 -3.51
CA PRO A 80 -3.43 -9.06 -4.70
C PRO A 80 -2.31 -8.06 -4.42
N GLU A 81 -1.17 -8.25 -5.07
CA GLU A 81 -0.07 -7.30 -5.01
C GLU A 81 -0.45 -5.95 -5.63
N TYR A 82 0.17 -4.89 -5.14
CA TYR A 82 0.00 -3.53 -5.64
C TYR A 82 -1.44 -3.00 -5.62
N SER A 83 -2.34 -3.66 -4.91
CA SER A 83 -3.71 -3.16 -4.74
C SER A 83 -3.75 -1.97 -3.79
N ILE A 84 -4.39 -0.89 -4.24
CA ILE A 84 -4.77 0.24 -3.39
C ILE A 84 -6.29 0.25 -3.31
N ASN A 85 -6.80 -0.33 -2.25
CA ASN A 85 -8.23 -0.49 -2.02
C ASN A 85 -8.59 -0.25 -0.55
N GLU A 86 -9.81 -0.52 -0.18
CA GLU A 86 -10.30 -0.37 1.19
C GLU A 86 -9.51 -1.20 2.20
N VAL A 87 -9.03 -2.39 1.81
CA VAL A 87 -8.23 -3.25 2.70
C VAL A 87 -6.93 -2.55 3.09
N THR A 88 -6.21 -1.99 2.10
CA THR A 88 -4.95 -1.27 2.33
C THR A 88 -5.12 -0.09 3.28
N MET A 89 -6.27 0.59 3.20
CA MET A 89 -6.54 1.81 3.98
C MET A 89 -7.26 1.55 5.30
N SER A 90 -7.79 0.35 5.52
CA SER A 90 -8.55 0.00 6.74
C SER A 90 -7.66 -0.30 7.96
N GLY A 91 -6.36 -0.45 7.77
CA GLY A 91 -5.41 -0.75 8.86
C GLY A 91 -5.36 -2.22 9.27
N VAL A 92 -5.95 -3.14 8.50
CA VAL A 92 -5.83 -4.58 8.72
C VAL A 92 -4.44 -5.08 8.35
N MET A 93 -3.99 -6.18 8.97
CA MET A 93 -2.71 -6.78 8.68
C MET A 93 -2.77 -7.52 7.35
N MET A 94 -1.98 -7.10 6.38
CA MET A 94 -1.88 -7.76 5.07
C MET A 94 -0.67 -8.68 5.01
N TYR A 95 -0.82 -9.84 4.32
CA TYR A 95 0.27 -10.79 4.15
C TYR A 95 1.43 -10.22 3.33
N LEU A 96 1.15 -9.54 2.24
CA LEU A 96 2.15 -8.93 1.37
C LEU A 96 1.84 -7.44 1.11
N GLY A 97 0.61 -7.10 0.73
CA GLY A 97 0.17 -5.74 0.46
C GLY A 97 0.96 -5.10 -0.69
N TRP A 98 1.49 -3.90 -0.44
CA TRP A 98 2.36 -3.20 -1.38
C TRP A 98 3.82 -3.56 -1.10
N PRO A 99 4.42 -4.49 -1.84
CA PRO A 99 5.71 -5.11 -1.47
C PRO A 99 6.87 -4.11 -1.42
N TYR A 100 6.81 -3.03 -2.19
CA TYR A 100 7.85 -2.01 -2.23
C TYR A 100 8.16 -1.38 -0.87
N TYR A 101 7.13 -1.13 -0.04
CA TYR A 101 7.34 -0.56 1.29
C TYR A 101 8.02 -1.55 2.24
N ALA A 102 7.61 -2.81 2.21
CA ALA A 102 8.23 -3.85 3.01
C ALA A 102 9.67 -4.13 2.57
N TRP A 103 9.91 -4.19 1.26
CA TRP A 103 11.25 -4.34 0.69
C TRP A 103 12.18 -3.18 1.08
N SER A 104 11.71 -1.94 1.00
CA SER A 104 12.51 -0.76 1.38
C SER A 104 12.86 -0.72 2.87
N ALA A 105 12.09 -1.41 3.72
CA ALA A 105 12.36 -1.60 5.14
C ALA A 105 13.27 -2.82 5.42
N GLY A 106 13.74 -3.54 4.40
CA GLY A 106 14.67 -4.66 4.51
C GLY A 106 14.02 -6.03 4.70
N TYR A 107 12.71 -6.16 4.49
CA TYR A 107 12.02 -7.45 4.54
C TYR A 107 12.15 -8.21 3.23
N ASP A 108 12.24 -9.53 3.30
CA ASP A 108 12.18 -10.41 2.12
C ASP A 108 10.74 -10.51 1.61
N THR A 109 10.47 -9.79 0.52
CA THR A 109 9.16 -9.80 -0.12
C THR A 109 9.06 -10.85 -1.24
N TYR A 110 10.18 -11.35 -1.76
CA TYR A 110 10.19 -12.31 -2.85
C TYR A 110 9.60 -13.67 -2.42
N TYR A 111 9.94 -14.11 -1.21
CA TYR A 111 9.39 -15.34 -0.64
C TYR A 111 7.86 -15.24 -0.55
N ARG A 112 7.35 -14.18 0.07
CA ARG A 112 5.91 -13.97 0.24
C ARG A 112 5.17 -13.80 -1.09
N ALA A 113 5.77 -13.12 -2.06
CA ALA A 113 5.21 -13.00 -3.40
C ALA A 113 5.06 -14.36 -4.07
N ALA A 114 6.09 -15.22 -4.00
CA ALA A 114 6.03 -16.58 -4.55
C ALA A 114 4.93 -17.43 -3.89
N ARG A 115 4.78 -17.34 -2.54
CA ARG A 115 3.71 -18.04 -1.80
C ARG A 115 2.32 -17.51 -2.14
N ALA A 116 2.17 -16.19 -2.31
CA ALA A 116 0.92 -15.58 -2.76
C ALA A 116 0.51 -16.10 -4.15
N VAL A 117 1.45 -16.13 -5.10
CA VAL A 117 1.21 -16.70 -6.43
C VAL A 117 0.78 -18.17 -6.33
N GLU A 118 1.46 -18.97 -5.51
CA GLU A 118 1.11 -20.38 -5.30
C GLU A 118 -0.32 -20.54 -4.77
N ILE A 119 -0.71 -19.77 -3.76
CA ILE A 119 -2.07 -19.80 -3.19
C ILE A 119 -3.12 -19.47 -4.24
N TYR A 120 -2.90 -18.40 -5.02
CA TYR A 120 -3.89 -17.96 -6.01
C TYR A 120 -3.95 -18.83 -7.28
N THR A 121 -2.89 -19.59 -7.60
CA THR A 121 -2.80 -20.29 -8.90
C THR A 121 -2.76 -21.81 -8.80
N THR A 122 -2.66 -22.39 -7.59
CA THR A 122 -2.62 -23.83 -7.42
C THR A 122 -3.93 -24.49 -7.85
N ALA A 123 -3.82 -25.66 -8.53
CA ALA A 123 -4.95 -26.50 -8.85
C ALA A 123 -5.23 -27.56 -7.77
N SER A 124 -4.42 -27.61 -6.72
CA SER A 124 -4.50 -28.63 -5.67
C SER A 124 -5.03 -28.01 -4.37
N ALA A 125 -6.19 -28.45 -3.92
CA ALA A 125 -6.75 -28.05 -2.62
C ALA A 125 -5.85 -28.45 -1.43
N GLN A 126 -5.06 -29.51 -1.56
CA GLN A 126 -4.12 -29.92 -0.53
C GLN A 126 -2.96 -28.91 -0.42
N VAL A 127 -2.32 -28.56 -1.55
CA VAL A 127 -1.24 -27.57 -1.59
C VAL A 127 -1.74 -26.22 -1.08
N LEU A 128 -2.97 -25.82 -1.48
CA LEU A 128 -3.60 -24.62 -0.99
C LEU A 128 -3.70 -24.61 0.54
N LYS A 129 -4.23 -25.66 1.14
CA LYS A 129 -4.37 -25.78 2.60
C LYS A 129 -3.02 -25.74 3.31
N GLU A 130 -2.06 -26.54 2.85
CA GLU A 130 -0.72 -26.60 3.44
C GLU A 130 -0.03 -25.22 3.40
N THR A 131 -0.09 -24.52 2.25
CA THR A 131 0.52 -23.21 2.09
C THR A 131 -0.16 -22.14 2.97
N VAL A 132 -1.48 -22.13 3.01
CA VAL A 132 -2.26 -21.19 3.84
C VAL A 132 -1.99 -21.40 5.32
N GLU A 133 -1.88 -22.65 5.78
CA GLU A 133 -1.58 -23.00 7.17
C GLU A 133 -0.14 -22.62 7.54
N GLU A 134 0.86 -22.96 6.70
CA GLU A 134 2.26 -22.57 6.91
C GLU A 134 2.43 -21.06 7.05
N GLU A 135 1.75 -20.28 6.20
CA GLU A 135 1.83 -18.81 6.18
C GLU A 135 0.87 -18.14 7.17
N GLN A 136 0.08 -18.92 7.90
CA GLN A 136 -0.88 -18.43 8.91
C GLN A 136 -1.90 -17.42 8.35
N ILE A 137 -2.27 -17.54 7.08
CA ILE A 137 -3.23 -16.68 6.41
C ILE A 137 -4.63 -17.03 6.92
N THR A 138 -5.38 -16.02 7.39
CA THR A 138 -6.72 -16.21 7.98
C THR A 138 -7.84 -15.83 7.05
N TYR A 139 -7.54 -15.01 6.04
CA TYR A 139 -8.49 -14.61 5.01
C TYR A 139 -7.79 -14.51 3.65
N ILE A 140 -8.48 -14.91 2.59
CA ILE A 140 -8.02 -14.75 1.21
C ILE A 140 -9.01 -13.83 0.50
N LEU A 141 -8.53 -12.68 0.05
CA LEU A 141 -9.32 -11.76 -0.77
C LEU A 141 -9.10 -12.11 -2.25
N PHE A 142 -10.21 -12.25 -2.96
CA PHE A 142 -10.23 -12.40 -4.41
C PHE A 142 -10.88 -11.16 -5.04
N GLU A 143 -10.24 -10.61 -6.06
CA GLU A 143 -10.76 -9.50 -6.85
C GLU A 143 -11.00 -9.96 -8.28
N GLU A 144 -12.18 -9.69 -8.84
CA GLU A 144 -12.52 -10.09 -10.19
C GLU A 144 -11.53 -9.55 -11.23
N GLY A 145 -11.04 -10.43 -12.08
CA GLY A 145 -10.09 -10.09 -13.14
C GLY A 145 -8.64 -10.01 -12.68
N MET A 146 -8.33 -10.32 -11.40
CA MET A 146 -6.94 -10.41 -10.94
C MET A 146 -6.17 -11.50 -11.70
N LYS A 147 -4.91 -11.20 -12.00
CA LYS A 147 -3.98 -12.14 -12.65
C LYS A 147 -2.61 -12.03 -11.99
N PHE A 148 -1.90 -13.13 -11.95
CA PHE A 148 -0.50 -13.15 -11.54
C PHE A 148 0.37 -13.50 -12.73
N GLU A 149 1.07 -12.52 -13.28
CA GLU A 149 1.83 -12.62 -14.52
C GLU A 149 0.94 -13.16 -15.65
N GLU A 150 1.25 -14.33 -16.22
CA GLU A 150 0.46 -14.99 -17.26
C GLU A 150 -0.46 -16.10 -16.70
N LYS A 151 -0.47 -16.32 -15.38
CA LYS A 151 -1.26 -17.37 -14.76
C LYS A 151 -2.65 -16.87 -14.38
N GLU A 152 -3.64 -17.67 -14.68
CA GLU A 152 -5.01 -17.44 -14.22
C GLU A 152 -5.15 -17.84 -12.75
N CYS A 153 -5.89 -17.04 -11.99
CA CYS A 153 -6.21 -17.37 -10.62
C CYS A 153 -7.27 -18.46 -10.55
N ARG A 154 -7.06 -19.40 -9.64
CA ARG A 154 -7.93 -20.58 -9.43
C ARG A 154 -8.89 -20.31 -8.25
N GLU A 155 -9.79 -19.34 -8.46
CA GLU A 155 -10.83 -19.06 -7.46
C GLU A 155 -11.72 -20.27 -7.19
N ASP A 156 -11.94 -21.11 -8.22
CA ASP A 156 -12.68 -22.35 -8.08
C ASP A 156 -12.13 -23.25 -6.96
N VAL A 157 -10.81 -23.42 -6.91
CA VAL A 157 -10.14 -24.22 -5.87
C VAL A 157 -10.25 -23.57 -4.49
N ILE A 158 -10.15 -22.25 -4.43
CA ILE A 158 -10.29 -21.50 -3.16
C ILE A 158 -11.72 -21.62 -2.63
N ALA A 159 -12.73 -21.42 -3.49
CA ALA A 159 -14.14 -21.51 -3.14
C ALA A 159 -14.60 -22.92 -2.74
N ASP A 160 -14.03 -23.94 -3.36
CA ASP A 160 -14.29 -25.34 -2.98
C ASP A 160 -13.62 -25.74 -1.66
N THR A 161 -12.57 -24.99 -1.25
CA THR A 161 -11.77 -25.31 -0.07
C THR A 161 -12.20 -24.51 1.16
N TYR A 162 -12.57 -23.26 0.98
CA TYR A 162 -12.84 -22.30 2.06
C TYR A 162 -14.20 -21.62 1.91
N PRO A 163 -14.94 -21.36 3.01
CA PRO A 163 -16.22 -20.70 2.95
C PRO A 163 -16.07 -19.23 2.53
N LEU A 164 -16.99 -18.79 1.68
CA LEU A 164 -17.17 -17.38 1.37
C LEU A 164 -17.75 -16.66 2.60
N VAL A 165 -17.04 -15.68 3.14
CA VAL A 165 -17.42 -14.92 4.34
C VAL A 165 -17.85 -13.49 4.05
N TYR A 166 -17.44 -12.95 2.90
CA TYR A 166 -17.85 -11.62 2.42
C TYR A 166 -17.89 -11.58 0.90
N GLN A 167 -18.85 -10.84 0.38
CA GLN A 167 -18.94 -10.46 -1.03
C GLN A 167 -19.42 -9.01 -1.14
N SER A 168 -18.74 -8.21 -1.97
CA SER A 168 -19.15 -6.84 -2.27
C SER A 168 -20.48 -6.82 -3.05
N ASP A 169 -21.23 -5.70 -2.96
CA ASP A 169 -22.54 -5.55 -3.62
C ASP A 169 -22.46 -5.74 -5.14
N ASP A 170 -21.34 -5.36 -5.75
CA ASP A 170 -21.07 -5.52 -7.18
C ASP A 170 -20.49 -6.92 -7.53
N GLY A 171 -20.25 -7.76 -6.52
CA GLY A 171 -19.71 -9.11 -6.66
C GLY A 171 -18.22 -9.17 -7.03
N ARG A 172 -17.54 -8.04 -7.17
CA ARG A 172 -16.15 -7.98 -7.64
C ARG A 172 -15.14 -8.39 -6.59
N ILE A 173 -15.42 -8.14 -5.32
CA ILE A 173 -14.55 -8.50 -4.20
C ILE A 173 -15.21 -9.62 -3.41
N ARG A 174 -14.50 -10.70 -3.21
CA ARG A 174 -14.90 -11.86 -2.41
C ARG A 174 -13.81 -12.17 -1.40
N ILE A 175 -14.22 -12.52 -0.16
CA ILE A 175 -13.28 -12.91 0.89
C ILE A 175 -13.66 -14.29 1.40
N TYR A 176 -12.68 -15.17 1.44
CA TYR A 176 -12.78 -16.54 1.92
C TYR A 176 -12.10 -16.65 3.28
N GLY A 177 -12.77 -17.25 4.27
CA GLY A 177 -12.22 -17.47 5.61
C GLY A 177 -11.50 -18.79 5.69
N THR A 178 -10.27 -18.81 6.17
CA THR A 178 -9.44 -20.02 6.24
C THR A 178 -9.47 -20.69 7.61
N LYS A 179 -9.92 -19.98 8.65
CA LYS A 179 -10.13 -20.52 10.01
C LYS A 179 -11.50 -21.18 10.10
N GLU A 180 -11.54 -22.37 10.73
CA GLU A 180 -12.79 -23.02 11.16
C GLU A 180 -13.44 -22.29 12.34
#